data_500938d83af7b21c4e2f88cd0eee97cb
#
_entry.id   500938d83af7b21c4e2f88cd0eee97cb
#
_cell.length_a   1.000
_cell.length_b   1.000
_cell.length_c   1.000
_cell.angle_alpha   90.00
_cell.angle_beta   90.00
_cell.angle_gamma   90.00
#
_symmetry.space_group_name_H-M   'P 1'
#
loop_
_entity.id
_entity.type
_entity.pdbx_description
1 polymer ?
#
loop_
_entity_poly.entity_id
_entity_poly.type
_entity_poly.pdbx_seq_one_letter_code
_entity_poly.pdbx_strand_id
1 'polypeptide(L)'
;MEQPKNDVLRVKRLHVEFQTSHGMVHAVKDVSLEVKRGRIHALVGESGSGKSVTSLTIMNLLAGNGKVISGDVTLNEKSLLKLSGKEKRQLYGDRIGMIFQDPTAALDPLFTVEQLLLEGLRKHRKMSKKQAREVALESLRMMNLRDPEELMKKKPYELSGGMCQRVMIAIAMSMKPDYLIADC
;
A
#
# COMPACT_ATOMS: atom_id res chain seq x y z
N MET A 1 14.54 -25.07 -5.55
CA MET A 1 13.80 -24.38 -4.48
C MET A 1 14.82 -23.44 -3.83
N GLU A 2 14.78 -22.13 -4.19
CA GLU A 2 15.59 -21.13 -3.50
C GLU A 2 15.16 -21.05 -2.04
N GLN A 3 16.13 -21.12 -1.12
CA GLN A 3 15.88 -20.89 0.30
C GLN A 3 15.18 -19.53 0.46
N PRO A 4 14.20 -19.42 1.36
CA PRO A 4 13.57 -18.14 1.61
C PRO A 4 14.66 -17.19 2.11
N LYS A 5 15.06 -16.25 1.25
CA LYS A 5 15.88 -15.10 1.67
C LYS A 5 15.17 -14.50 2.89
N ASN A 6 15.94 -14.23 3.92
CA ASN A 6 15.48 -13.57 5.14
C ASN A 6 15.02 -12.14 4.77
N ASP A 7 13.88 -12.07 4.08
CA ASP A 7 13.32 -10.82 3.61
C ASP A 7 12.94 -9.98 4.83
N VAL A 8 13.59 -8.85 4.99
CA VAL A 8 13.37 -7.93 6.12
C VAL A 8 13.19 -6.52 5.58
N LEU A 9 12.06 -5.94 5.94
CA LEU A 9 11.80 -4.51 5.76
C LEU A 9 12.32 -3.78 7.00
N ARG A 10 13.25 -2.84 6.82
CA ARG A 10 13.81 -2.04 7.92
C ARG A 10 13.64 -0.56 7.67
N VAL A 11 13.24 0.14 8.71
CA VAL A 11 13.32 1.59 8.82
C VAL A 11 14.44 1.87 9.82
N LYS A 12 15.43 2.70 9.43
CA LYS A 12 16.61 2.99 10.24
C LYS A 12 16.71 4.49 10.49
N ARG A 13 16.55 4.91 11.76
CA ARG A 13 16.72 6.28 12.22
C ARG A 13 16.03 7.32 11.32
N LEU A 14 14.80 7.02 10.92
CA LEU A 14 14.03 7.83 9.98
C LEU A 14 13.66 9.16 10.61
N HIS A 15 13.97 10.26 9.90
CA HIS A 15 13.58 11.60 10.22
C HIS A 15 12.87 12.23 9.02
N VAL A 16 11.63 12.68 9.22
CA VAL A 16 10.81 13.28 8.16
C VAL A 16 10.27 14.63 8.62
N GLU A 17 10.42 15.61 7.75
CA GLU A 17 9.93 16.98 7.95
C GLU A 17 8.99 17.40 6.83
N PHE A 18 8.07 18.30 7.18
CA PHE A 18 7.17 18.97 6.24
C PHE A 18 7.37 20.48 6.30
N GLN A 19 7.54 21.08 5.11
CA GLN A 19 7.48 22.53 4.97
C GLN A 19 6.02 22.98 4.95
N THR A 20 5.60 23.77 5.91
CA THR A 20 4.25 24.34 5.99
C THR A 20 4.29 25.87 5.92
N SER A 21 3.12 26.51 5.74
CA SER A 21 2.99 27.97 5.83
C SER A 21 3.38 28.56 7.20
N HIS A 22 3.36 27.72 8.25
CA HIS A 22 3.69 28.09 9.62
C HIS A 22 5.10 27.65 10.06
N GLY A 23 5.92 27.16 9.11
CA GLY A 23 7.29 26.71 9.37
C GLY A 23 7.49 25.21 9.16
N MET A 24 8.62 24.70 9.66
CA MET A 24 8.98 23.29 9.55
C MET A 24 8.30 22.47 10.63
N VAL A 25 7.69 21.36 10.23
CA VAL A 25 7.06 20.40 11.14
C VAL A 25 7.85 19.09 11.09
N HIS A 26 8.41 18.67 12.23
CA HIS A 26 9.08 17.39 12.38
C HIS A 26 8.05 16.29 12.62
N ALA A 27 7.65 15.59 11.57
CA ALA A 27 6.58 14.59 11.63
C ALA A 27 7.07 13.23 12.13
N VAL A 28 8.32 12.86 11.83
CA VAL A 28 8.95 11.62 12.32
C VAL A 28 10.34 11.97 12.82
N LYS A 29 10.69 11.51 14.03
CA LYS A 29 11.97 11.78 14.66
C LYS A 29 12.63 10.49 15.13
N ASP A 30 13.75 10.13 14.49
CA ASP A 30 14.64 9.00 14.82
C ASP A 30 13.92 7.65 15.01
N VAL A 31 12.94 7.36 14.12
CA VAL A 31 12.16 6.12 14.20
C VAL A 31 12.94 4.98 13.54
N SER A 32 13.04 3.87 14.27
CA SER A 32 13.61 2.62 13.77
C SER A 32 12.67 1.46 14.04
N LEU A 33 12.44 0.61 13.04
CA LEU A 33 11.65 -0.61 13.17
C LEU A 33 12.10 -1.67 12.15
N GLU A 34 11.78 -2.92 12.45
CA GLU A 34 12.07 -4.05 11.57
C GLU A 34 10.85 -4.94 11.46
N VAL A 35 10.46 -5.26 10.22
CA VAL A 35 9.36 -6.16 9.91
C VAL A 35 9.90 -7.38 9.20
N LYS A 36 9.83 -8.54 9.84
CA LYS A 36 10.25 -9.83 9.26
C LYS A 36 9.09 -10.48 8.52
N ARG A 37 9.40 -11.23 7.49
CA ARG A 37 8.41 -12.01 6.73
C ARG A 37 7.58 -12.91 7.65
N GLY A 38 6.28 -12.98 7.41
CA GLY A 38 5.35 -13.81 8.20
C GLY A 38 5.11 -13.31 9.63
N ARG A 39 5.49 -12.06 9.94
CA ARG A 39 5.22 -11.43 11.23
C ARG A 39 4.29 -10.23 11.06
N ILE A 40 3.46 -10.01 12.06
CA ILE A 40 2.66 -8.80 12.21
C ILE A 40 3.44 -7.85 13.12
N HIS A 41 3.64 -6.61 12.65
CA HIS A 41 4.24 -5.54 13.43
C HIS A 41 3.21 -4.41 13.57
N ALA A 42 2.79 -4.14 14.81
CA ALA A 42 1.86 -3.05 15.09
C ALA A 42 2.62 -1.77 15.46
N LEU A 43 2.30 -0.68 14.76
CA LEU A 43 2.78 0.66 15.10
C LEU A 43 1.67 1.41 15.82
N VAL A 44 1.82 1.57 17.13
CA VAL A 44 0.80 2.17 18.00
C VAL A 44 1.27 3.53 18.50
N GLY A 45 0.36 4.46 18.63
CA GLY A 45 0.64 5.81 19.15
C GLY A 45 -0.56 6.73 18.95
N GLU A 46 -0.51 7.92 19.53
CA GLU A 46 -1.56 8.93 19.44
C GLU A 46 -1.74 9.47 18.01
N SER A 47 -2.86 10.15 17.76
CA SER A 47 -3.05 10.87 16.48
C SER A 47 -1.94 11.92 16.31
N GLY A 48 -1.40 12.03 15.10
CA GLY A 48 -0.28 12.95 14.82
C GLY A 48 1.11 12.45 15.23
N SER A 49 1.25 11.24 15.79
CA SER A 49 2.56 10.71 16.23
C SER A 49 3.47 10.23 15.07
N GLY A 50 3.08 10.44 13.80
CA GLY A 50 3.89 10.10 12.63
C GLY A 50 3.69 8.71 12.05
N LYS A 51 2.70 7.92 12.51
CA LYS A 51 2.41 6.56 12.01
C LYS A 51 2.17 6.53 10.50
N SER A 52 1.17 7.29 10.04
CA SER A 52 0.83 7.39 8.61
C SER A 52 1.99 7.97 7.79
N VAL A 53 2.72 8.94 8.33
CA VAL A 53 3.92 9.50 7.67
C VAL A 53 4.99 8.41 7.49
N THR A 54 5.21 7.58 8.50
CA THR A 54 6.15 6.45 8.41
C THR A 54 5.69 5.45 7.34
N SER A 55 4.41 5.07 7.33
CA SER A 55 3.81 4.19 6.32
C SER A 55 3.95 4.76 4.90
N LEU A 56 3.60 6.02 4.70
CA LEU A 56 3.73 6.72 3.42
C LEU A 56 5.21 6.87 2.99
N THR A 57 6.13 7.04 3.93
CA THR A 57 7.56 7.07 3.62
C THR A 57 8.05 5.72 3.09
N ILE A 58 7.63 4.61 3.72
CA ILE A 58 7.96 3.25 3.24
C ILE A 58 7.42 3.04 1.82
N MET A 59 6.21 3.52 1.53
CA MET A 59 5.58 3.46 0.21
C MET A 59 6.15 4.47 -0.79
N ASN A 60 7.03 5.38 -0.34
CA ASN A 60 7.54 6.49 -1.15
C ASN A 60 6.42 7.39 -1.71
N LEU A 61 5.40 7.63 -0.87
CA LEU A 61 4.19 8.42 -1.16
C LEU A 61 4.10 9.68 -0.28
N LEU A 62 5.23 10.21 0.19
CA LEU A 62 5.23 11.49 0.89
C LEU A 62 4.69 12.61 -0.02
N ALA A 63 3.89 13.50 0.55
CA ALA A 63 3.44 14.70 -0.13
C ALA A 63 4.64 15.56 -0.57
N GLY A 64 4.46 16.36 -1.62
CA GLY A 64 5.56 17.12 -2.24
C GLY A 64 6.28 18.12 -1.33
N ASN A 65 5.64 18.54 -0.22
CA ASN A 65 6.23 19.37 0.81
C ASN A 65 6.91 18.58 1.95
N GLY A 66 6.86 17.23 1.91
CA GLY A 66 7.51 16.33 2.86
C GLY A 66 8.88 15.86 2.36
N LYS A 67 9.87 15.81 3.24
CA LYS A 67 11.23 15.36 2.93
C LYS A 67 11.77 14.42 4.01
N VAL A 68 12.45 13.35 3.56
CA VAL A 68 13.29 12.55 4.44
C VAL A 68 14.61 13.31 4.65
N ILE A 69 14.87 13.71 5.88
CA ILE A 69 16.06 14.48 6.26
C ILE A 69 17.23 13.57 6.55
N SER A 70 16.96 12.45 7.25
CA SER A 70 17.97 11.43 7.57
C SER A 70 17.33 10.07 7.75
N GLY A 71 18.17 9.04 7.85
CA GLY A 71 17.74 7.66 7.94
C GLY A 71 17.51 7.01 6.58
N ASP A 72 17.05 5.78 6.60
CA ASP A 72 16.76 5.01 5.38
C ASP A 72 15.64 4.01 5.61
N VAL A 73 15.01 3.62 4.51
CA VAL A 73 14.07 2.49 4.46
C VAL A 73 14.65 1.45 3.52
N THR A 74 14.88 0.24 4.00
CA THR A 74 15.50 -0.82 3.20
C THR A 74 14.64 -2.06 3.13
N LEU A 75 14.64 -2.73 1.98
CA LEU A 75 14.15 -4.08 1.80
C LEU A 75 15.32 -4.95 1.34
N ASN A 76 15.70 -5.95 2.14
CA ASN A 76 16.88 -6.80 1.87
C ASN A 76 18.14 -5.97 1.58
N GLU A 77 18.45 -5.05 2.47
CA GLU A 77 19.59 -4.12 2.40
C GLU A 77 19.53 -3.11 1.22
N LYS A 78 18.55 -3.21 0.33
CA LYS A 78 18.37 -2.26 -0.76
C LYS A 78 17.51 -1.08 -0.30
N SER A 79 18.03 0.15 -0.42
CA SER A 79 17.29 1.37 -0.07
C SER A 79 16.08 1.57 -0.99
N LEU A 80 14.90 1.72 -0.39
CA LEU A 80 13.65 2.02 -1.09
C LEU A 80 13.57 3.49 -1.47
N LEU A 81 14.22 4.37 -0.72
CA LEU A 81 14.22 5.82 -0.98
C LEU A 81 15.01 6.18 -2.23
N LYS A 82 15.99 5.34 -2.61
CA LYS A 82 16.89 5.56 -3.75
C LYS A 82 16.48 4.82 -5.03
N LEU A 83 15.32 4.15 -5.03
CA LEU A 83 14.85 3.41 -6.20
C LEU A 83 14.54 4.33 -7.37
N SER A 84 14.92 3.91 -8.56
CA SER A 84 14.49 4.51 -9.82
C SER A 84 12.98 4.35 -10.04
N GLY A 85 12.38 5.18 -10.89
CA GLY A 85 10.96 5.05 -11.20
C GLY A 85 10.55 3.68 -11.77
N LYS A 86 11.45 2.99 -12.48
CA LYS A 86 11.22 1.63 -12.98
C LYS A 86 11.19 0.61 -11.85
N GLU A 87 12.15 0.68 -10.91
CA GLU A 87 12.21 -0.20 -9.76
C GLU A 87 11.02 0.01 -8.81
N LYS A 88 10.62 1.27 -8.58
CA LYS A 88 9.41 1.58 -7.79
C LYS A 88 8.17 0.90 -8.38
N ARG A 89 7.95 1.03 -9.69
CA ARG A 89 6.80 0.39 -10.37
C ARG A 89 6.84 -1.14 -10.31
N GLN A 90 8.00 -1.76 -10.19
CA GLN A 90 8.14 -3.21 -10.04
C GLN A 90 7.93 -3.68 -8.60
N LEU A 91 8.20 -2.82 -7.62
CA LEU A 91 8.14 -3.18 -6.21
C LEU A 91 6.76 -2.92 -5.60
N TYR A 92 6.26 -1.68 -5.79
CA TYR A 92 4.99 -1.26 -5.20
C TYR A 92 3.80 -1.78 -6.02
N GLY A 93 2.81 -2.30 -5.30
CA GLY A 93 1.67 -3.00 -5.87
C GLY A 93 1.91 -4.48 -6.18
N ASP A 94 3.16 -4.93 -6.27
CA ASP A 94 3.52 -6.35 -6.44
C ASP A 94 4.05 -6.98 -5.15
N ARG A 95 5.16 -6.46 -4.62
CA ARG A 95 5.79 -6.99 -3.40
C ARG A 95 5.39 -6.25 -2.13
N ILE A 96 5.12 -4.96 -2.23
CA ILE A 96 4.63 -4.15 -1.10
C ILE A 96 3.30 -3.55 -1.50
N GLY A 97 2.25 -3.93 -0.77
CA GLY A 97 0.89 -3.38 -0.89
C GLY A 97 0.56 -2.44 0.25
N MET A 98 -0.46 -1.59 0.05
CA MET A 98 -0.96 -0.69 1.09
C MET A 98 -2.48 -0.68 1.14
N ILE A 99 -3.02 -0.66 2.34
CA ILE A 99 -4.42 -0.34 2.67
C ILE A 99 -4.40 1.05 3.28
N PHE A 100 -5.08 2.00 2.65
CA PHE A 100 -5.13 3.39 3.08
C PHE A 100 -6.22 3.62 4.12
N GLN A 101 -6.07 4.64 4.95
CA GLN A 101 -7.04 5.01 5.98
C GLN A 101 -8.37 5.46 5.39
N ASP A 102 -8.35 6.21 4.28
CA ASP A 102 -9.55 6.64 3.56
C ASP A 102 -9.71 5.85 2.26
N PRO A 103 -10.63 4.86 2.24
CA PRO A 103 -10.86 4.04 1.06
C PRO A 103 -11.53 4.82 -0.08
N THR A 104 -12.29 5.87 0.23
CA THR A 104 -12.99 6.65 -0.79
C THR A 104 -12.03 7.57 -1.54
N ALA A 105 -11.04 8.12 -0.86
CA ALA A 105 -9.97 8.89 -1.49
C ALA A 105 -8.96 8.01 -2.23
N ALA A 106 -8.81 6.74 -1.84
CA ALA A 106 -7.84 5.82 -2.43
C ALA A 106 -8.32 5.18 -3.74
N LEU A 107 -9.64 5.08 -3.95
CA LEU A 107 -10.23 4.48 -5.15
C LEU A 107 -10.56 5.57 -6.17
N ASP A 108 -10.00 5.46 -7.39
CA ASP A 108 -10.31 6.41 -8.45
C ASP A 108 -11.80 6.32 -8.83
N PRO A 109 -12.59 7.40 -8.66
CA PRO A 109 -14.03 7.38 -8.88
C PRO A 109 -14.42 7.23 -10.36
N LEU A 110 -13.52 7.42 -11.28
CA LEU A 110 -13.78 7.31 -12.71
C LEU A 110 -13.83 5.85 -13.20
N PHE A 111 -13.13 4.95 -12.50
CA PHE A 111 -13.04 3.54 -12.86
C PHE A 111 -14.05 2.67 -12.13
N THR A 112 -14.49 1.61 -12.79
CA THR A 112 -15.29 0.56 -12.13
C THR A 112 -14.42 -0.30 -11.21
N VAL A 113 -15.05 -1.00 -10.27
CA VAL A 113 -14.37 -1.98 -9.40
C VAL A 113 -13.60 -3.01 -10.22
N GLU A 114 -14.16 -3.48 -11.34
CA GLU A 114 -13.45 -4.38 -12.27
C GLU A 114 -12.16 -3.74 -12.80
N GLN A 115 -12.23 -2.53 -13.29
CA GLN A 115 -11.07 -1.83 -13.85
C GLN A 115 -9.97 -1.66 -12.82
N LEU A 116 -10.33 -1.24 -11.59
CA LEU A 116 -9.37 -1.06 -10.49
C LEU A 116 -8.67 -2.37 -10.11
N LEU A 117 -9.41 -3.49 -10.02
CA LEU A 117 -8.83 -4.80 -9.72
C LEU A 117 -7.96 -5.34 -10.87
N LEU A 118 -8.45 -5.21 -12.10
CA LEU A 118 -7.77 -5.79 -13.26
C LEU A 118 -6.49 -5.03 -13.63
N GLU A 119 -6.41 -3.73 -13.36
CA GLU A 119 -5.22 -2.93 -13.70
C GLU A 119 -3.97 -3.50 -13.06
N GLY A 120 -3.98 -3.69 -11.73
CA GLY A 120 -2.84 -4.24 -10.99
C GLY A 120 -2.47 -5.65 -11.44
N LEU A 121 -3.46 -6.54 -11.52
CA LEU A 121 -3.27 -7.95 -11.89
C LEU A 121 -2.68 -8.11 -13.30
N ARG A 122 -3.16 -7.34 -14.27
CA ARG A 122 -2.66 -7.42 -15.64
C ARG A 122 -1.27 -6.81 -15.79
N LYS A 123 -1.03 -5.68 -15.11
CA LYS A 123 0.23 -4.93 -15.21
C LYS A 123 1.39 -5.65 -14.52
N HIS A 124 1.17 -6.17 -13.33
CA HIS A 124 2.23 -6.76 -12.51
C HIS A 124 2.32 -8.29 -12.66
N ARG A 125 1.19 -8.98 -12.77
CA ARG A 125 1.14 -10.46 -12.86
C ARG A 125 1.08 -10.99 -14.30
N LYS A 126 1.01 -10.11 -15.30
CA LYS A 126 0.93 -10.48 -16.73
C LYS A 126 -0.21 -11.46 -17.03
N MET A 127 -1.29 -11.41 -16.27
CA MET A 127 -2.45 -12.28 -16.46
C MET A 127 -3.25 -11.89 -17.70
N SER A 128 -3.86 -12.87 -18.36
CA SER A 128 -4.91 -12.61 -19.34
C SER A 128 -6.12 -11.94 -18.66
N LYS A 129 -6.95 -11.24 -19.44
CA LYS A 129 -8.16 -10.58 -18.90
C LYS A 129 -9.06 -11.59 -18.15
N LYS A 130 -9.22 -12.80 -18.69
CA LYS A 130 -10.04 -13.87 -18.10
C LYS A 130 -9.47 -14.30 -16.74
N GLN A 131 -8.19 -14.61 -16.67
CA GLN A 131 -7.52 -15.01 -15.41
C GLN A 131 -7.59 -13.90 -14.36
N ALA A 132 -7.29 -12.65 -14.73
CA ALA A 132 -7.36 -11.53 -13.82
C ALA A 132 -8.78 -11.33 -13.28
N ARG A 133 -9.82 -11.54 -14.12
CA ARG A 133 -11.22 -11.43 -13.69
C ARG A 133 -11.60 -12.53 -12.70
N GLU A 134 -11.14 -13.74 -12.87
CA GLU A 134 -11.36 -14.85 -11.95
C GLU A 134 -10.74 -14.55 -10.57
N VAL A 135 -9.48 -14.08 -10.54
CA VAL A 135 -8.79 -13.67 -9.31
C VAL A 135 -9.51 -12.49 -8.64
N ALA A 136 -9.97 -11.52 -9.41
CA ALA A 136 -10.70 -10.37 -8.90
C ALA A 136 -12.02 -10.79 -8.21
N LEU A 137 -12.79 -11.66 -8.86
CA LEU A 137 -14.04 -12.20 -8.28
C LEU A 137 -13.79 -12.98 -6.99
N GLU A 138 -12.76 -13.82 -6.98
CA GLU A 138 -12.38 -14.57 -5.77
C GLU A 138 -11.98 -13.61 -4.64
N SER A 139 -11.20 -12.58 -4.93
CA SER A 139 -10.80 -11.58 -3.95
C SER A 139 -11.99 -10.83 -3.35
N LEU A 140 -13.00 -10.48 -4.15
CA LEU A 140 -14.22 -9.85 -3.67
C LEU A 140 -15.05 -10.82 -2.80
N ARG A 141 -15.14 -12.10 -3.17
CA ARG A 141 -15.82 -13.13 -2.34
C ARG A 141 -15.14 -13.33 -0.99
N MET A 142 -13.81 -13.34 -0.95
CA MET A 142 -13.05 -13.43 0.30
C MET A 142 -13.33 -12.27 1.25
N MET A 143 -13.71 -11.10 0.73
CA MET A 143 -14.12 -9.94 1.53
C MET A 143 -15.61 -9.96 1.90
N ASN A 144 -16.31 -11.08 1.70
CA ASN A 144 -17.75 -11.23 1.97
C ASN A 144 -18.59 -10.13 1.29
N LEU A 145 -18.21 -9.73 0.08
CA LEU A 145 -19.00 -8.82 -0.75
C LEU A 145 -20.04 -9.64 -1.53
N ARG A 146 -21.31 -9.26 -1.40
CA ARG A 146 -22.42 -9.93 -2.08
C ARG A 146 -22.40 -9.56 -3.56
N ASP A 147 -22.87 -10.46 -4.40
CA ASP A 147 -23.02 -10.29 -5.85
C ASP A 147 -21.78 -9.65 -6.52
N PRO A 148 -20.61 -10.28 -6.40
CA PRO A 148 -19.34 -9.68 -6.86
C PRO A 148 -19.33 -9.39 -8.36
N GLU A 149 -20.08 -10.12 -9.18
CA GLU A 149 -20.25 -9.89 -10.61
C GLU A 149 -20.95 -8.55 -10.89
N GLU A 150 -21.99 -8.21 -10.15
CA GLU A 150 -22.68 -6.91 -10.26
C GLU A 150 -21.84 -5.79 -9.62
N LEU A 151 -21.17 -6.11 -8.50
CA LEU A 151 -20.30 -5.16 -7.82
C LEU A 151 -19.16 -4.68 -8.74
N MET A 152 -18.59 -5.58 -9.54
CA MET A 152 -17.53 -5.24 -10.49
C MET A 152 -17.93 -4.19 -11.52
N LYS A 153 -19.21 -4.05 -11.83
CA LYS A 153 -19.74 -3.05 -12.77
C LYS A 153 -19.87 -1.67 -12.15
N LYS A 154 -19.93 -1.59 -10.82
CA LYS A 154 -20.14 -0.34 -10.06
C LYS A 154 -18.86 0.47 -9.97
N LYS A 155 -19.05 1.78 -9.77
CA LYS A 155 -18.00 2.72 -9.45
C LYS A 155 -17.94 3.00 -7.95
N PRO A 156 -16.80 3.47 -7.39
CA PRO A 156 -16.66 3.70 -5.95
C PRO A 156 -17.75 4.57 -5.32
N TYR A 157 -18.23 5.60 -6.00
CA TYR A 157 -19.29 6.49 -5.49
C TYR A 157 -20.68 5.82 -5.39
N GLU A 158 -20.87 4.63 -6.00
CA GLU A 158 -22.10 3.83 -5.88
C GLU A 158 -22.05 2.85 -4.71
N LEU A 159 -20.94 2.84 -3.95
CA LEU A 159 -20.68 1.91 -2.86
C LEU A 159 -20.77 2.62 -1.51
N SER A 160 -21.17 1.88 -0.47
CA SER A 160 -21.02 2.39 0.89
C SER A 160 -19.53 2.43 1.30
N GLY A 161 -19.18 3.27 2.30
CA GLY A 161 -17.81 3.36 2.80
C GLY A 161 -17.22 2.01 3.21
N GLY A 162 -18.00 1.17 3.90
CA GLY A 162 -17.57 -0.19 4.25
C GLY A 162 -17.38 -1.13 3.04
N MET A 163 -18.12 -0.90 1.94
CA MET A 163 -17.88 -1.63 0.69
C MET A 163 -16.61 -1.13 0.00
N CYS A 164 -16.39 0.19 -0.05
CA CYS A 164 -15.15 0.77 -0.58
C CYS A 164 -13.92 0.24 0.17
N GLN A 165 -13.98 0.18 1.50
CA GLN A 165 -12.91 -0.38 2.32
C GLN A 165 -12.62 -1.84 1.96
N ARG A 166 -13.64 -2.69 1.85
CA ARG A 166 -13.49 -4.10 1.48
C ARG A 166 -12.99 -4.27 0.04
N VAL A 167 -13.42 -3.43 -0.89
CA VAL A 167 -12.90 -3.40 -2.28
C VAL A 167 -11.42 -3.02 -2.28
N MET A 168 -11.01 -1.99 -1.54
CA MET A 168 -9.60 -1.58 -1.41
C MET A 168 -8.75 -2.71 -0.84
N ILE A 169 -9.23 -3.40 0.22
CA ILE A 169 -8.55 -4.57 0.79
C ILE A 169 -8.44 -5.69 -0.26
N ALA A 170 -9.52 -5.97 -1.01
CA ALA A 170 -9.52 -6.97 -2.08
C ALA A 170 -8.46 -6.65 -3.14
N ILE A 171 -8.34 -5.39 -3.56
CA ILE A 171 -7.32 -4.94 -4.51
C ILE A 171 -5.92 -5.22 -3.96
N ALA A 172 -5.62 -4.78 -2.73
CA ALA A 172 -4.31 -4.97 -2.12
C ALA A 172 -3.95 -6.46 -1.94
N MET A 173 -4.91 -7.28 -1.51
CA MET A 173 -4.72 -8.71 -1.24
C MET A 173 -4.68 -9.56 -2.53
N SER A 174 -5.36 -9.16 -3.61
CA SER A 174 -5.36 -9.89 -4.89
C SER A 174 -3.96 -10.01 -5.48
N MET A 175 -3.09 -9.06 -5.16
CA MET A 175 -1.70 -9.05 -5.58
C MET A 175 -0.81 -9.99 -4.76
N LYS A 176 -1.29 -10.56 -3.65
CA LYS A 176 -0.51 -11.42 -2.73
C LYS A 176 0.87 -10.83 -2.42
N PRO A 177 0.95 -9.61 -1.89
CA PRO A 177 2.22 -8.94 -1.63
C PRO A 177 3.01 -9.65 -0.53
N ASP A 178 4.35 -9.53 -0.56
CA ASP A 178 5.22 -10.04 0.51
C ASP A 178 5.04 -9.24 1.81
N TYR A 179 4.75 -7.94 1.68
CA TYR A 179 4.47 -6.99 2.77
C TYR A 179 3.18 -6.23 2.49
N LEU A 180 2.33 -6.15 3.49
CA LEU A 180 1.11 -5.35 3.46
C LEU A 180 1.16 -4.32 4.58
N ILE A 181 1.08 -3.05 4.22
CA ILE A 181 1.00 -1.92 5.16
C ILE A 181 -0.48 -1.56 5.29
N ALA A 182 -1.02 -1.62 6.50
CA ALA A 182 -2.38 -1.17 6.79
C ALA A 182 -2.31 0.10 7.65
N ASP A 183 -2.75 1.21 7.09
CA ASP A 183 -2.90 2.50 7.79
C ASP A 183 -4.39 2.66 8.15
N CYS A 184 -4.73 2.51 9.45
CA CYS A 184 -6.10 2.45 9.98
C CYS A 184 -6.33 3.49 11.08
#